data_87b1a64d6d70433e4b98a4c8d9b0c0d4
#
_entry.id   87b1a64d6d70433e4b98a4c8d9b0c0d4
#
_cell.length_a   1.000
_cell.length_b   1.000
_cell.length_c   1.000
_cell.angle_alpha   90.00
_cell.angle_beta   90.00
_cell.angle_gamma   90.00
#
_symmetry.space_group_name_H-M   'P 1'
#
loop_
_entity.id
_entity.type
_entity.pdbx_description
1 polymer ?
#
loop_
_entity_poly.entity_id
_entity_poly.type
_entity_poly.pdbx_seq_one_letter_code
_entity_poly.pdbx_strand_id
1 'polypeptide(L)'
;MKLHHIAIWTFRLEELKEFYVRFFGGKSNEKYINPKKGFESYFVSFGEGTDLELMSRTDVQNTPIEENRVGLTHFAFTFPSQEEVLRFTEQMRSEGYTIAGEPRTSGDGYFESVVLDPDGNRIECVYQEITGGGEGKGEGKTETAIGTETKVGPEAEARPNTETESIHSVTLDTERLLLRPFEEKDAEAFFACCQNPNLGNNAGDRKSV
;
A
#
# COMPACT_ATOMS: atom_id res chain seq x y z
N MET A 1 0.57 1.09 -28.67
CA MET A 1 1.79 0.81 -27.89
C MET A 1 1.35 0.03 -26.65
N LYS A 2 2.18 -0.86 -26.14
CA LYS A 2 1.91 -1.68 -24.93
C LYS A 2 3.11 -1.51 -24.00
N LEU A 3 2.86 -1.42 -22.69
CA LEU A 3 3.93 -1.47 -21.69
C LEU A 3 4.54 -2.87 -21.72
N HIS A 4 5.83 -2.97 -21.99
CA HIS A 4 6.52 -4.25 -22.14
C HIS A 4 6.92 -4.82 -20.79
N HIS A 5 7.66 -4.05 -19.98
CA HIS A 5 8.08 -4.47 -18.64
C HIS A 5 8.26 -3.27 -17.70
N ILE A 6 8.30 -3.58 -16.41
CA ILE A 6 8.75 -2.71 -15.32
C ILE A 6 10.03 -3.32 -14.77
N ALA A 7 11.08 -2.51 -14.58
CA ALA A 7 12.36 -2.98 -14.10
C ALA A 7 12.59 -2.59 -12.63
N ILE A 8 13.11 -3.52 -11.83
CA ILE A 8 13.34 -3.38 -10.39
C ILE A 8 14.79 -3.74 -10.08
N TRP A 9 15.52 -2.84 -9.40
CA TRP A 9 16.81 -3.16 -8.82
C TRP A 9 16.64 -3.91 -7.51
N THR A 10 17.45 -4.96 -7.30
CA THR A 10 17.46 -5.76 -6.07
C THR A 10 18.86 -6.24 -5.71
N PHE A 11 19.11 -6.42 -4.40
CA PHE A 11 20.26 -7.16 -3.90
C PHE A 11 19.95 -8.64 -3.63
N ARG A 12 18.67 -9.02 -3.73
CA ARG A 12 18.15 -10.35 -3.40
C ARG A 12 17.50 -10.99 -4.63
N LEU A 13 18.26 -11.01 -5.75
CA LEU A 13 17.73 -11.38 -7.06
C LEU A 13 17.00 -12.72 -7.08
N GLU A 14 17.58 -13.76 -6.44
CA GLU A 14 16.95 -15.08 -6.37
C GLU A 14 15.70 -15.08 -5.49
N GLU A 15 15.78 -14.45 -4.31
CA GLU A 15 14.67 -14.36 -3.37
C GLU A 15 13.49 -13.61 -3.98
N LEU A 16 13.76 -12.50 -4.66
CA LEU A 16 12.73 -11.70 -5.31
C LEU A 16 12.08 -12.45 -6.49
N LYS A 17 12.88 -13.18 -7.28
CA LYS A 17 12.37 -14.05 -8.34
C LYS A 17 11.46 -15.14 -7.75
N GLU A 18 11.91 -15.86 -6.72
CA GLU A 18 11.11 -16.91 -6.07
C GLU A 18 9.81 -16.36 -5.49
N PHE A 19 9.85 -15.16 -4.91
CA PHE A 19 8.66 -14.47 -4.41
C PHE A 19 7.59 -14.30 -5.49
N TYR A 20 7.93 -13.72 -6.62
CA TYR A 20 6.97 -13.49 -7.70
C TYR A 20 6.50 -14.77 -8.39
N VAL A 21 7.39 -15.75 -8.53
CA VAL A 21 7.03 -17.08 -9.06
C VAL A 21 6.05 -17.79 -8.13
N ARG A 22 6.35 -17.81 -6.84
CA ARG A 22 5.57 -18.55 -5.84
C ARG A 22 4.22 -17.92 -5.56
N PHE A 23 4.18 -16.63 -5.32
CA PHE A 23 2.99 -15.95 -4.82
C PHE A 23 2.09 -15.39 -5.93
N PHE A 24 2.67 -14.96 -7.02
CA PHE A 24 1.92 -14.35 -8.13
C PHE A 24 1.84 -15.22 -9.38
N GLY A 25 2.33 -16.46 -9.30
CA GLY A 25 2.27 -17.41 -10.41
C GLY A 25 3.13 -17.02 -11.62
N GLY A 26 4.13 -16.17 -11.41
CA GLY A 26 5.05 -15.71 -12.44
C GLY A 26 5.88 -16.87 -13.03
N LYS A 27 6.23 -16.74 -14.29
CA LYS A 27 7.16 -17.65 -14.99
C LYS A 27 8.46 -16.91 -15.29
N SER A 28 9.55 -17.38 -14.68
CA SER A 28 10.87 -16.80 -14.92
C SER A 28 11.55 -17.42 -16.13
N ASN A 29 12.30 -16.59 -16.87
CA ASN A 29 13.28 -17.07 -17.84
C ASN A 29 14.55 -17.61 -17.13
N GLU A 30 15.51 -18.10 -17.92
CA GLU A 30 16.86 -18.39 -17.46
C GLU A 30 17.58 -17.08 -17.08
N LYS A 31 18.46 -17.18 -16.06
CA LYS A 31 19.23 -16.02 -15.58
C LYS A 31 20.12 -15.46 -16.70
N TYR A 32 19.95 -14.20 -17.01
CA TYR A 32 20.92 -13.47 -17.82
C TYR A 32 22.08 -12.97 -16.95
N ILE A 33 23.31 -13.20 -17.41
CA ILE A 33 24.53 -12.78 -16.71
C ILE A 33 25.44 -12.03 -17.65
N ASN A 34 25.86 -10.83 -17.25
CA ASN A 34 26.89 -10.04 -17.94
C ASN A 34 28.05 -9.75 -16.99
N PRO A 35 29.09 -10.61 -16.98
CA PRO A 35 30.21 -10.47 -16.06
C PRO A 35 31.00 -9.16 -16.23
N LYS A 36 31.05 -8.63 -17.45
CA LYS A 36 31.78 -7.37 -17.74
C LYS A 36 31.15 -6.16 -17.05
N LYS A 37 29.83 -6.20 -16.81
CA LYS A 37 29.08 -5.15 -16.15
C LYS A 37 28.73 -5.48 -14.72
N GLY A 38 29.07 -6.68 -14.23
CA GLY A 38 28.60 -7.17 -12.92
C GLY A 38 27.08 -7.16 -12.83
N PHE A 39 26.40 -7.47 -13.95
CA PHE A 39 24.93 -7.35 -14.09
C PHE A 39 24.30 -8.72 -14.25
N GLU A 40 23.20 -8.94 -13.56
CA GLU A 40 22.37 -10.13 -13.66
C GLU A 40 20.89 -9.73 -13.72
N SER A 41 20.07 -10.48 -14.44
CA SER A 41 18.63 -10.25 -14.44
C SER A 41 17.81 -11.50 -14.73
N TYR A 42 16.53 -11.43 -14.29
CA TYR A 42 15.45 -12.31 -14.69
C TYR A 42 14.30 -11.48 -15.25
N PHE A 43 13.61 -12.05 -16.25
CA PHE A 43 12.27 -11.63 -16.61
C PHE A 43 11.26 -12.59 -16.00
N VAL A 44 10.27 -12.03 -15.30
CA VAL A 44 9.15 -12.79 -14.74
C VAL A 44 7.88 -12.34 -15.44
N SER A 45 7.26 -13.25 -16.18
CA SER A 45 6.05 -13.00 -16.96
C SER A 45 4.79 -13.51 -16.24
N PHE A 46 3.69 -12.79 -16.42
CA PHE A 46 2.37 -13.06 -15.81
C PHE A 46 1.30 -13.27 -16.90
N GLY A 47 1.59 -14.13 -17.84
CA GLY A 47 0.73 -14.40 -19.01
C GLY A 47 0.83 -13.31 -20.08
N GLU A 48 -0.30 -12.72 -20.48
CA GLU A 48 -0.33 -11.67 -21.52
C GLU A 48 -0.07 -10.25 -20.95
N GLY A 49 0.21 -10.15 -19.66
CA GLY A 49 0.44 -8.90 -18.94
C GLY A 49 1.79 -8.23 -19.27
N THR A 50 2.16 -7.29 -18.41
CA THR A 50 3.45 -6.63 -18.37
C THR A 50 4.41 -7.48 -17.54
N ASP A 51 5.62 -7.72 -18.04
CA ASP A 51 6.64 -8.46 -17.30
C ASP A 51 7.30 -7.61 -16.21
N LEU A 52 7.88 -8.26 -15.21
CA LEU A 52 8.87 -7.66 -14.32
C LEU A 52 10.27 -8.07 -14.75
N GLU A 53 11.17 -7.10 -14.95
CA GLU A 53 12.60 -7.36 -15.06
C GLU A 53 13.24 -7.13 -13.69
N LEU A 54 13.67 -8.19 -13.04
CA LEU A 54 14.38 -8.14 -11.77
C LEU A 54 15.87 -8.08 -12.06
N MET A 55 16.54 -7.04 -11.57
CA MET A 55 17.93 -6.74 -11.94
C MET A 55 18.82 -6.61 -10.72
N SER A 56 20.04 -7.10 -10.83
CA SER A 56 21.11 -6.86 -9.86
C SER A 56 22.37 -6.37 -10.55
N ARG A 57 23.08 -5.46 -9.88
CA ARG A 57 24.39 -4.97 -10.33
C ARG A 57 25.22 -4.55 -9.14
N THR A 58 26.54 -4.67 -9.25
CA THR A 58 27.49 -4.46 -8.16
C THR A 58 27.57 -3.03 -7.63
N ASP A 59 27.10 -2.03 -8.41
CA ASP A 59 27.12 -0.61 -8.05
C ASP A 59 25.73 -0.04 -7.66
N VAL A 60 24.70 -0.89 -7.56
CA VAL A 60 23.40 -0.50 -7.04
C VAL A 60 23.55 -0.12 -5.57
N GLN A 61 22.84 0.92 -5.15
CA GLN A 61 22.86 1.39 -3.77
C GLN A 61 21.59 0.98 -3.03
N ASN A 62 21.76 0.48 -1.81
CA ASN A 62 20.63 0.17 -0.94
C ASN A 62 20.10 1.46 -0.29
N THR A 63 19.22 2.15 -0.99
CA THR A 63 18.52 3.32 -0.46
C THR A 63 17.12 2.89 -0.02
N PRO A 64 16.71 3.17 1.22
CA PRO A 64 15.36 2.85 1.69
C PRO A 64 14.30 3.43 0.78
N ILE A 65 13.24 2.65 0.52
CA ILE A 65 12.07 3.12 -0.22
C ILE A 65 11.22 3.95 0.73
N GLU A 66 11.16 5.27 0.48
CA GLU A 66 10.29 6.17 1.23
C GLU A 66 8.89 6.16 0.63
N GLU A 67 7.87 6.05 1.48
CA GLU A 67 6.47 5.91 1.04
C GLU A 67 5.97 7.11 0.23
N ASN A 68 6.33 8.33 0.62
CA ASN A 68 5.79 9.57 0.04
C ASN A 68 6.77 10.29 -0.90
N ARG A 69 7.60 9.56 -1.62
CA ARG A 69 8.51 10.14 -2.61
C ARG A 69 7.90 10.19 -4.01
N VAL A 70 8.33 11.13 -4.81
CA VAL A 70 7.97 11.19 -6.24
C VAL A 70 8.55 9.98 -6.98
N GLY A 71 7.74 9.34 -7.83
CA GLY A 71 8.14 8.18 -8.63
C GLY A 71 7.09 7.09 -8.64
N LEU A 72 7.50 5.86 -8.92
CA LEU A 72 6.62 4.70 -8.86
C LEU A 72 6.23 4.44 -7.40
N THR A 73 4.95 4.51 -7.11
CA THR A 73 4.39 4.26 -5.79
C THR A 73 4.17 2.77 -5.56
N HIS A 74 3.49 2.12 -6.49
CA HIS A 74 3.14 0.70 -6.49
C HIS A 74 2.91 0.22 -7.93
N PHE A 75 2.77 -1.07 -8.06
CA PHE A 75 2.14 -1.72 -9.20
C PHE A 75 1.11 -2.72 -8.69
N ALA A 76 0.10 -3.04 -9.51
CA ALA A 76 -1.06 -3.79 -9.06
C ALA A 76 -1.20 -5.12 -9.79
N PHE A 77 -1.65 -6.15 -9.05
CA PHE A 77 -2.11 -7.42 -9.59
C PHE A 77 -3.61 -7.56 -9.40
N THR A 78 -4.32 -7.92 -10.47
CA THR A 78 -5.75 -8.18 -10.41
C THR A 78 -6.04 -9.57 -9.87
N PHE A 79 -6.94 -9.63 -8.91
CA PHE A 79 -7.44 -10.86 -8.29
C PHE A 79 -8.86 -11.19 -8.79
N PRO A 80 -9.25 -12.47 -8.82
CA PRO A 80 -10.55 -12.88 -9.38
C PRO A 80 -11.75 -12.54 -8.49
N SER A 81 -11.54 -12.32 -7.18
CA SER A 81 -12.61 -11.94 -6.24
C SER A 81 -12.07 -11.23 -5.01
N GLN A 82 -12.97 -10.62 -4.21
CA GLN A 82 -12.64 -10.04 -2.90
C GLN A 82 -12.11 -11.10 -1.92
N GLU A 83 -12.70 -12.30 -1.94
CA GLU A 83 -12.29 -13.42 -1.09
C GLU A 83 -10.85 -13.83 -1.38
N GLU A 84 -10.44 -13.80 -2.66
CA GLU A 84 -9.06 -14.11 -3.04
C GLU A 84 -8.08 -13.02 -2.59
N VAL A 85 -8.45 -11.74 -2.62
CA VAL A 85 -7.64 -10.65 -2.03
C VAL A 85 -7.48 -10.87 -0.53
N LEU A 86 -8.57 -11.16 0.20
CA LEU A 86 -8.53 -11.43 1.63
C LEU A 86 -7.63 -12.63 1.95
N ARG A 87 -7.85 -13.77 1.26
CA ARG A 87 -7.10 -15.00 1.45
C ARG A 87 -5.61 -14.80 1.20
N PHE A 88 -5.28 -14.12 0.11
CA PHE A 88 -3.89 -13.82 -0.25
C PHE A 88 -3.22 -12.92 0.79
N THR A 89 -3.90 -11.88 1.25
CA THR A 89 -3.39 -10.98 2.29
C THR A 89 -3.07 -11.72 3.59
N GLU A 90 -3.97 -12.62 4.03
CA GLU A 90 -3.73 -13.45 5.21
C GLU A 90 -2.60 -14.48 5.01
N GLN A 91 -2.48 -15.04 3.81
CA GLN A 91 -1.34 -15.89 3.47
C GLN A 91 -0.02 -15.11 3.60
N MET A 92 0.08 -13.91 3.01
CA MET A 92 1.28 -13.06 3.09
C MET A 92 1.61 -12.72 4.54
N ARG A 93 0.59 -12.37 5.34
CA ARG A 93 0.75 -12.09 6.78
C ARG A 93 1.28 -13.29 7.54
N SER A 94 0.70 -14.49 7.32
CA SER A 94 1.10 -15.72 8.00
C SER A 94 2.52 -16.17 7.65
N GLU A 95 3.01 -15.80 6.47
CA GLU A 95 4.37 -16.06 6.01
C GLU A 95 5.37 -14.96 6.39
N GLY A 96 4.92 -13.95 7.15
CA GLY A 96 5.78 -12.91 7.73
C GLY A 96 6.04 -11.71 6.82
N TYR A 97 5.33 -11.58 5.71
CA TYR A 97 5.42 -10.40 4.86
C TYR A 97 4.64 -9.22 5.43
N THR A 98 5.11 -8.01 5.15
CA THR A 98 4.47 -6.78 5.64
C THR A 98 3.20 -6.48 4.84
N ILE A 99 2.09 -6.25 5.55
CA ILE A 99 0.86 -5.73 4.99
C ILE A 99 0.89 -4.21 5.19
N ALA A 100 1.15 -3.48 4.11
CA ALA A 100 1.26 -2.02 4.12
C ALA A 100 -0.10 -1.31 3.94
N GLY A 101 -1.13 -2.04 3.52
CA GLY A 101 -2.51 -1.60 3.46
C GLY A 101 -3.46 -2.75 3.71
N GLU A 102 -4.30 -2.63 4.73
CA GLU A 102 -5.31 -3.64 5.05
C GLU A 102 -6.39 -3.72 3.95
N PRO A 103 -7.01 -4.90 3.75
CA PRO A 103 -8.10 -5.04 2.78
C PRO A 103 -9.23 -4.04 3.02
N ARG A 104 -9.60 -3.30 1.99
CA ARG A 104 -10.65 -2.27 2.06
C ARG A 104 -11.25 -2.02 0.67
N THR A 105 -12.39 -1.34 0.63
CA THR A 105 -12.87 -0.72 -0.59
C THR A 105 -12.30 0.70 -0.68
N SER A 106 -11.62 1.01 -1.77
CA SER A 106 -11.07 2.34 -2.06
C SER A 106 -12.16 3.32 -2.49
N GLY A 107 -11.83 4.62 -2.51
CA GLY A 107 -12.78 5.67 -2.89
C GLY A 107 -13.24 5.62 -4.35
N ASP A 108 -12.49 4.96 -5.22
CA ASP A 108 -12.81 4.72 -6.64
C ASP A 108 -13.46 3.35 -6.89
N GLY A 109 -13.78 2.60 -5.82
CA GLY A 109 -14.62 1.41 -5.87
C GLY A 109 -13.89 0.09 -6.06
N TYR A 110 -12.56 0.07 -6.02
CA TYR A 110 -11.80 -1.17 -6.00
C TYR A 110 -11.78 -1.78 -4.60
N PHE A 111 -11.81 -3.10 -4.53
CA PHE A 111 -11.45 -3.81 -3.31
C PHE A 111 -9.98 -4.17 -3.37
N GLU A 112 -9.20 -3.69 -2.42
CA GLU A 112 -7.74 -3.74 -2.49
C GLU A 112 -7.07 -4.00 -1.16
N SER A 113 -5.85 -4.55 -1.21
CA SER A 113 -4.88 -4.55 -0.11
C SER A 113 -3.50 -4.25 -0.65
N VAL A 114 -2.56 -3.88 0.19
CA VAL A 114 -1.17 -3.62 -0.21
C VAL A 114 -0.21 -4.48 0.60
N VAL A 115 0.58 -5.28 -0.08
CA VAL A 115 1.66 -6.09 0.51
C VAL A 115 3.02 -5.57 0.06
N LEU A 116 4.06 -5.82 0.86
CA LEU A 116 5.43 -5.51 0.44
C LEU A 116 6.14 -6.77 -0.03
N ASP A 117 6.89 -6.62 -1.12
CA ASP A 117 7.84 -7.66 -1.54
C ASP A 117 9.08 -7.69 -0.61
N PRO A 118 10.01 -8.64 -0.77
CA PRO A 118 11.22 -8.72 0.06
C PRO A 118 12.08 -7.45 0.11
N ASP A 119 12.05 -6.61 -0.92
CA ASP A 119 12.80 -5.35 -0.98
C ASP A 119 11.98 -4.14 -0.51
N GLY A 120 10.71 -4.32 -0.16
CA GLY A 120 9.81 -3.26 0.29
C GLY A 120 9.08 -2.55 -0.83
N ASN A 121 9.10 -3.07 -2.07
CA ASN A 121 8.24 -2.53 -3.12
C ASN A 121 6.77 -2.82 -2.80
N ARG A 122 5.92 -1.82 -3.02
CA ARG A 122 4.48 -1.92 -2.75
C ARG A 122 3.78 -2.62 -3.91
N ILE A 123 3.04 -3.66 -3.57
CA ILE A 123 2.22 -4.44 -4.50
C ILE A 123 0.77 -4.30 -4.06
N GLU A 124 -0.04 -3.76 -4.92
CA GLU A 124 -1.48 -3.68 -4.70
C GLU A 124 -2.16 -4.94 -5.23
N CYS A 125 -2.91 -5.60 -4.38
CA CYS A 125 -3.74 -6.75 -4.72
C CYS A 125 -5.16 -6.23 -4.92
N VAL A 126 -5.63 -6.16 -6.18
CA VAL A 126 -6.85 -5.43 -6.51
C VAL A 126 -7.92 -6.34 -7.14
N TYR A 127 -9.16 -6.18 -6.69
CA TYR A 127 -10.34 -6.73 -7.33
C TYR A 127 -11.32 -5.62 -7.69
N GLN A 128 -11.83 -5.68 -8.91
CA GLN A 128 -12.92 -4.83 -9.37
C GLN A 128 -14.06 -5.70 -9.83
N GLU A 129 -15.26 -5.47 -9.30
CA GLU A 129 -16.45 -6.13 -9.78
C GLU A 129 -16.73 -5.67 -11.23
N ILE A 130 -16.73 -6.63 -12.17
CA ILE A 130 -17.10 -6.35 -13.54
C ILE A 130 -18.63 -6.21 -13.58
N THR A 131 -19.15 -5.04 -13.23
CA THR A 131 -20.53 -4.69 -13.53
C THR A 131 -20.66 -4.63 -15.05
N GLY A 132 -21.34 -5.62 -15.64
CA GLY A 132 -21.42 -5.83 -17.08
C GLY A 132 -21.78 -4.57 -17.84
N GLY A 133 -20.86 -4.10 -18.68
CA GLY A 133 -21.06 -3.07 -19.70
C GLY A 133 -20.81 -1.63 -19.24
N GLY A 134 -19.56 -1.19 -19.29
CA GLY A 134 -19.22 0.23 -19.15
C GLY A 134 -17.71 0.42 -19.29
N GLU A 135 -17.31 1.08 -20.35
CA GLU A 135 -15.92 1.45 -20.62
C GLU A 135 -15.36 2.27 -19.44
N GLY A 136 -14.27 1.78 -18.84
CA GLY A 136 -13.57 2.49 -17.78
C GLY A 136 -12.99 3.82 -18.27
N LYS A 137 -13.69 4.90 -18.01
CA LYS A 137 -13.13 6.25 -18.02
C LYS A 137 -13.45 6.87 -16.67
N GLY A 138 -12.41 7.21 -15.92
CA GLY A 138 -12.53 8.05 -14.75
C GLY A 138 -13.08 9.42 -15.16
N GLU A 139 -14.38 9.60 -15.05
CA GLU A 139 -15.00 10.91 -15.13
C GLU A 139 -15.35 11.37 -13.72
N GLY A 140 -14.66 12.43 -13.29
CA GLY A 140 -15.04 13.19 -12.12
C GLY A 140 -16.48 13.67 -12.26
N LYS A 141 -17.36 13.20 -11.39
CA LYS A 141 -18.72 13.69 -11.31
C LYS A 141 -18.73 15.11 -10.75
N THR A 142 -18.98 16.07 -11.61
CA THR A 142 -19.54 17.36 -11.24
C THR A 142 -21.03 17.19 -11.00
N GLU A 143 -21.47 17.38 -9.77
CA GLU A 143 -22.91 17.44 -9.44
C GLU A 143 -23.51 18.71 -10.02
N THR A 144 -24.49 18.53 -10.93
CA THR A 144 -25.44 19.57 -11.29
C THR A 144 -26.83 19.09 -10.87
N ALA A 145 -27.39 19.78 -9.88
CA ALA A 145 -28.75 19.56 -9.39
C ALA A 145 -29.77 20.05 -10.38
N ILE A 146 -30.78 19.22 -10.70
CA ILE A 146 -32.16 19.68 -11.05
C ILE A 146 -33.18 18.67 -10.51
N GLY A 147 -34.16 19.22 -9.75
CA GLY A 147 -35.13 18.52 -8.94
C GLY A 147 -36.28 17.85 -9.69
N THR A 148 -37.04 17.07 -8.99
CA THR A 148 -38.50 17.19 -8.73
C THR A 148 -39.05 16.03 -7.90
N GLU A 149 -39.68 16.43 -6.80
CA GLU A 149 -40.93 16.00 -6.14
C GLU A 149 -41.21 14.55 -5.69
N THR A 150 -41.30 14.48 -4.37
CA THR A 150 -42.36 14.01 -3.45
C THR A 150 -42.69 12.53 -3.35
N LYS A 151 -42.45 11.96 -2.15
CA LYS A 151 -43.50 11.43 -1.26
C LYS A 151 -43.04 11.24 0.19
N VAL A 152 -43.89 11.67 1.08
CA VAL A 152 -43.77 11.88 2.52
C VAL A 152 -43.91 10.59 3.34
N GLY A 153 -43.18 10.50 4.45
CA GLY A 153 -43.50 9.92 5.73
C GLY A 153 -42.53 8.88 6.31
N PRO A 154 -42.43 8.75 7.64
CA PRO A 154 -42.51 9.80 8.65
C PRO A 154 -41.16 10.07 9.40
N GLU A 155 -41.18 11.14 10.15
CA GLU A 155 -40.18 11.72 11.00
C GLU A 155 -39.24 10.74 11.75
N ALA A 156 -37.91 10.94 11.60
CA ALA A 156 -36.95 10.65 12.61
C ALA A 156 -36.11 11.93 12.83
N GLU A 157 -36.06 12.35 14.06
CA GLU A 157 -35.55 13.60 14.59
C GLU A 157 -34.17 14.00 14.04
N ALA A 158 -34.06 15.26 13.64
CA ALA A 158 -32.82 15.93 13.28
C ALA A 158 -31.85 15.95 14.47
N ARG A 159 -30.70 15.31 14.33
CA ARG A 159 -29.56 15.59 15.20
C ARG A 159 -28.84 16.81 14.67
N PRO A 160 -28.40 17.72 15.57
CA PRO A 160 -27.78 18.96 15.15
C PRO A 160 -26.41 18.69 14.52
N ASN A 161 -26.12 19.49 13.52
CA ASN A 161 -24.86 19.67 12.82
C ASN A 161 -23.71 19.78 13.84
N THR A 162 -22.90 18.74 14.00
CA THR A 162 -21.67 18.83 14.79
C THR A 162 -20.61 19.47 13.94
N GLU A 163 -20.26 20.69 14.30
CA GLU A 163 -19.00 21.34 13.92
C GLU A 163 -17.86 20.33 14.03
N THR A 164 -16.95 20.32 13.07
CA THR A 164 -15.71 19.56 13.10
C THR A 164 -14.89 19.99 14.31
N GLU A 165 -15.08 19.32 15.44
CA GLU A 165 -14.20 19.49 16.60
C GLU A 165 -12.79 19.05 16.18
N SER A 166 -11.84 19.96 16.38
CA SER A 166 -10.42 19.68 16.19
C SER A 166 -10.03 18.47 17.05
N ILE A 167 -9.37 17.48 16.46
CA ILE A 167 -8.85 16.28 17.15
C ILE A 167 -7.95 16.62 18.36
N HIS A 168 -7.56 17.88 18.52
CA HIS A 168 -6.77 18.39 19.64
C HIS A 168 -7.52 18.45 20.97
N SER A 169 -8.84 18.25 20.98
CA SER A 169 -9.66 18.27 22.20
C SER A 169 -10.15 16.89 22.66
N VAL A 170 -9.86 15.83 21.89
CA VAL A 170 -10.37 14.49 22.18
C VAL A 170 -9.48 13.76 23.18
N THR A 171 -10.06 13.27 24.27
CA THR A 171 -9.42 12.35 25.20
C THR A 171 -10.09 10.99 25.09
N LEU A 172 -9.30 9.95 24.84
CA LEU A 172 -9.75 8.56 24.82
C LEU A 172 -9.18 7.84 26.03
N ASP A 173 -10.05 7.28 26.86
CA ASP A 173 -9.70 6.51 28.05
C ASP A 173 -10.07 5.05 27.85
N THR A 174 -9.12 4.16 28.10
CA THR A 174 -9.31 2.70 28.06
C THR A 174 -8.75 2.10 29.35
N GLU A 175 -9.11 0.86 29.68
CA GLU A 175 -8.62 0.18 30.90
C GLU A 175 -7.07 0.12 30.99
N ARG A 176 -6.36 0.30 29.91
CA ARG A 176 -4.90 0.13 29.83
C ARG A 176 -4.14 1.34 29.31
N LEU A 177 -4.82 2.30 28.69
CA LEU A 177 -4.16 3.43 28.01
C LEU A 177 -5.08 4.66 28.02
N LEU A 178 -4.57 5.78 28.50
CA LEU A 178 -5.18 7.09 28.36
C LEU A 178 -4.55 7.83 27.18
N LEU A 179 -5.33 8.08 26.13
CA LEU A 179 -4.93 8.93 25.01
C LEU A 179 -5.59 10.29 25.18
N ARG A 180 -4.80 11.33 25.32
CA ARG A 180 -5.24 12.72 25.45
C ARG A 180 -4.39 13.63 24.57
N PRO A 181 -4.83 14.86 24.28
CA PRO A 181 -4.01 15.84 23.60
C PRO A 181 -2.66 16.06 24.30
N PHE A 182 -1.62 16.31 23.50
CA PHE A 182 -0.28 16.62 24.00
C PHE A 182 -0.31 17.99 24.67
N GLU A 183 0.24 18.09 25.88
CA GLU A 183 0.35 19.33 26.65
C GLU A 183 1.83 19.74 26.77
N GLU A 184 2.10 21.02 27.00
CA GLU A 184 3.46 21.54 27.12
C GLU A 184 4.28 20.81 28.22
N LYS A 185 3.64 20.40 29.31
CA LYS A 185 4.25 19.61 30.40
C LYS A 185 4.75 18.23 29.96
N ASP A 186 4.28 17.71 28.83
CA ASP A 186 4.65 16.39 28.31
C ASP A 186 5.94 16.44 27.47
N ALA A 187 6.39 17.64 27.10
CA ALA A 187 7.50 17.83 26.20
C ALA A 187 8.81 17.21 26.72
N GLU A 188 9.13 17.40 28.00
CA GLU A 188 10.37 16.83 28.59
C GLU A 188 10.34 15.30 28.61
N ALA A 189 9.21 14.70 28.99
CA ALA A 189 9.05 13.24 29.02
C ALA A 189 9.10 12.64 27.60
N PHE A 190 8.49 13.31 26.64
CA PHE A 190 8.54 12.92 25.23
C PHE A 190 9.97 12.99 24.68
N PHE A 191 10.69 14.07 24.98
CA PHE A 191 12.08 14.26 24.54
C PHE A 191 13.01 13.19 25.13
N ALA A 192 12.87 12.89 26.42
CA ALA A 192 13.62 11.82 27.08
C ALA A 192 13.31 10.44 26.48
N CYS A 193 12.05 10.21 26.12
CA CYS A 193 11.61 8.98 25.44
C CYS A 193 12.27 8.84 24.06
N CYS A 194 12.32 9.90 23.26
CA CYS A 194 12.95 9.91 21.93
C CYS A 194 14.46 9.71 21.96
N GLN A 195 15.13 10.04 23.08
CA GLN A 195 16.57 9.87 23.26
C GLN A 195 16.95 8.47 23.79
N ASN A 196 15.97 7.64 24.14
CA ASN A 196 16.25 6.30 24.68
C ASN A 196 16.79 5.37 23.56
N PRO A 197 18.04 4.88 23.63
CA PRO A 197 18.64 4.04 22.60
C PRO A 197 17.95 2.66 22.46
N ASN A 198 17.15 2.25 23.44
CA ASN A 198 16.40 0.99 23.43
C ASN A 198 15.00 1.10 22.81
N LEU A 199 14.53 2.30 22.49
CA LEU A 199 13.33 2.47 21.68
C LEU A 199 13.66 2.09 20.23
N GLY A 200 13.02 1.05 19.74
CA GLY A 200 13.18 0.60 18.35
C GLY A 200 12.91 1.71 17.34
N ASN A 201 13.23 1.47 16.08
CA ASN A 201 13.16 2.45 14.97
C ASN A 201 11.77 3.06 14.71
N ASN A 202 10.74 2.62 15.43
CA ASN A 202 9.36 3.10 15.32
C ASN A 202 9.05 4.30 16.24
N ALA A 203 10.00 4.81 16.98
CA ALA A 203 9.81 5.96 17.87
C ALA A 203 10.37 7.25 17.25
N GLY A 204 9.74 7.70 16.16
CA GLY A 204 10.07 8.99 15.53
C GLY A 204 11.43 9.06 14.84
N ASP A 205 11.56 9.91 13.86
CA ASP A 205 12.83 10.14 13.15
C ASP A 205 13.88 10.74 14.11
N ARG A 206 14.94 10.00 14.39
CA ARG A 206 16.06 10.43 15.25
C ARG A 206 16.97 11.47 14.63
N LYS A 207 16.64 11.95 13.42
CA LYS A 207 17.49 12.86 12.64
C LYS A 207 16.95 14.26 12.47
N SER A 208 15.83 14.58 13.11
CA SER A 208 15.31 15.94 13.11
C SER A 208 15.83 16.72 14.33
N VAL A 209 17.12 16.93 14.37
CA VAL A 209 17.75 17.98 15.18
C VAL A 209 18.73 18.72 14.29
#